data_fcdd0de3740936d2d796e4247807fe28
#
_entry.id   fcdd0de3740936d2d796e4247807fe28
#
_cell.length_a   1.000
_cell.length_b   1.000
_cell.length_c   1.000
_cell.angle_alpha   90.00
_cell.angle_beta   90.00
_cell.angle_gamma   90.00
#
_symmetry.space_group_name_H-M   'P 1'
#
loop_
_entity.id
_entity.type
_entity.pdbx_description
1 polymer ?
#
loop_
_entity_poly.entity_id
_entity_poly.type
_entity_poly.pdbx_seq_one_letter_code
_entity_poly.pdbx_strand_id
1 'polypeptide(L)'
;MRWIAPDPRHAERLLVGIELGGLMQSGDGGATFSDHRPGAKLDTHSIVWHPAADGRAYQAAGDGAAWSRDGGATWEPADAGRDLRYCWALAVDPADPERWYVSAASGPGAAHSGERARGRLYRRTGAWQQLPLPADSMPYALVATDGDLLAGMSDGRILLSEDRGDSWDDIGVRAGSITAMAAS
;
A
#
# COMPACT_ATOMS: atom_id res chain seq x y z
N MET A 1 -2.38 10.22 13.61
CA MET A 1 -1.42 9.16 13.23
C MET A 1 -2.22 8.00 12.67
N ARG A 2 -1.81 7.47 11.52
CA ARG A 2 -2.53 6.39 10.84
C ARG A 2 -1.66 5.14 10.66
N TRP A 3 -0.36 5.30 10.41
CA TRP A 3 0.53 4.19 10.11
C TRP A 3 1.89 4.37 10.75
N ILE A 4 2.43 3.29 11.30
CA ILE A 4 3.82 3.20 11.76
C ILE A 4 4.45 2.02 11.04
N ALA A 5 5.57 2.25 10.36
CA ALA A 5 6.31 1.24 9.62
C ALA A 5 7.76 1.18 10.15
N PRO A 6 8.09 0.24 11.04
CA PRO A 6 9.47 -0.05 11.39
C PRO A 6 10.20 -0.65 10.18
N ASP A 7 11.45 -0.23 9.96
CA ASP A 7 12.30 -0.83 8.94
C ASP A 7 12.73 -2.23 9.41
N PRO A 8 12.45 -3.30 8.64
CA PRO A 8 12.78 -4.67 9.06
C PRO A 8 14.29 -4.94 9.11
N ARG A 9 15.11 -4.07 8.54
CA ARG A 9 16.58 -4.21 8.48
C ARG A 9 17.33 -3.27 9.42
N HIS A 10 16.69 -2.19 9.86
CA HIS A 10 17.30 -1.13 10.70
C HIS A 10 16.31 -0.75 11.79
N ALA A 11 16.44 -1.38 12.97
CA ALA A 11 15.49 -1.23 14.08
C ALA A 11 15.31 0.21 14.59
N GLU A 12 16.31 1.06 14.38
CA GLU A 12 16.29 2.48 14.73
C GLU A 12 15.49 3.33 13.72
N ARG A 13 15.20 2.79 12.53
CA ARG A 13 14.54 3.52 11.44
C ARG A 13 13.04 3.26 11.44
N LEU A 14 12.26 4.32 11.55
CA LEU A 14 10.80 4.28 11.54
C LEU A 14 10.26 5.30 10.55
N LEU A 15 9.19 4.95 9.85
CA LEU A 15 8.34 5.88 9.12
C LEU A 15 6.99 6.00 9.82
N VAL A 16 6.50 7.22 9.95
CA VAL A 16 5.19 7.51 10.56
C VAL A 16 4.35 8.32 9.59
N GLY A 17 3.23 7.75 9.18
CA GLY A 17 2.23 8.39 8.34
C GLY A 17 1.13 9.03 9.16
N ILE A 18 0.83 10.28 8.86
CA ILE A 18 -0.27 11.04 9.46
C ILE A 18 -1.25 11.41 8.35
N GLU A 19 -2.50 11.01 8.52
CA GLU A 19 -3.57 11.40 7.60
C GLU A 19 -3.68 12.92 7.58
N LEU A 20 -3.56 13.53 6.41
CA LEU A 20 -3.48 14.99 6.19
C LEU A 20 -2.35 15.69 6.95
N GLY A 21 -1.36 14.95 7.46
CA GLY A 21 -0.23 15.47 8.23
C GLY A 21 1.14 15.10 7.67
N GLY A 22 1.16 14.30 6.60
CA GLY A 22 2.38 13.93 5.90
C GLY A 22 3.09 12.68 6.44
N LEU A 23 4.35 12.56 6.07
CA LEU A 23 5.21 11.45 6.40
C LEU A 23 6.44 11.96 7.15
N MET A 24 6.67 11.45 8.34
CA MET A 24 7.83 11.73 9.19
C MET A 24 8.72 10.51 9.30
N GLN A 25 9.99 10.73 9.62
CA GLN A 25 10.99 9.69 9.80
C GLN A 25 11.70 9.86 11.14
N SER A 26 11.95 8.74 11.81
CA SER A 26 12.92 8.63 12.91
C SER A 26 14.11 7.79 12.44
N GLY A 27 15.29 8.12 12.91
CA GLY A 27 16.52 7.35 12.76
C GLY A 27 17.14 6.93 14.11
N ASP A 28 16.38 7.09 15.21
CA ASP A 28 16.86 6.86 16.59
C ASP A 28 15.85 6.05 17.44
N GLY A 29 15.09 5.18 16.79
CA GLY A 29 14.12 4.31 17.46
C GLY A 29 12.87 5.03 17.94
N GLY A 30 12.57 6.21 17.39
CA GLY A 30 11.39 7.00 17.74
C GLY A 30 11.63 8.04 18.83
N ALA A 31 12.87 8.28 19.23
CA ALA A 31 13.21 9.33 20.19
C ALA A 31 12.99 10.73 19.61
N THR A 32 13.33 10.90 18.33
CA THR A 32 13.07 12.13 17.57
C THR A 32 12.47 11.81 16.19
N PHE A 33 11.75 12.79 15.61
CA PHE A 33 11.17 12.69 14.27
C PHE A 33 11.51 13.93 13.45
N SER A 34 11.73 13.70 12.15
CA SER A 34 11.87 14.78 11.17
C SER A 34 10.55 15.49 10.94
N ASP A 35 10.59 16.63 10.26
CA ASP A 35 9.44 17.17 9.55
C ASP A 35 9.01 16.26 8.39
N HIS A 36 7.90 16.64 7.71
CA HIS A 36 7.41 15.96 6.52
C HIS A 36 8.53 15.74 5.48
N ARG A 37 8.64 14.49 4.99
CA ARG A 37 9.73 14.11 4.09
C ARG A 37 9.53 14.67 2.67
N PRO A 38 10.58 15.21 2.04
CA PRO A 38 10.51 15.76 0.69
C PRO A 38 9.97 14.74 -0.33
N GLY A 39 8.96 15.15 -1.11
CA GLY A 39 8.35 14.35 -2.16
C GLY A 39 7.35 13.29 -1.69
N ALA A 40 7.26 13.04 -0.38
CA ALA A 40 6.21 12.16 0.17
C ALA A 40 4.83 12.78 0.02
N LYS A 41 3.81 11.94 0.10
CA LYS A 41 2.40 12.33 0.04
C LYS A 41 1.92 12.79 1.42
N LEU A 42 0.93 13.72 1.42
CA LEU A 42 0.44 14.32 2.66
C LEU A 42 -0.62 13.47 3.37
N ASP A 43 -1.47 12.79 2.61
CA ASP A 43 -2.60 12.03 3.14
C ASP A 43 -2.29 10.53 3.23
N THR A 44 -1.34 10.16 4.09
CA THR A 44 -0.81 8.79 4.18
C THR A 44 -1.85 7.79 4.66
N HIS A 45 -2.09 6.73 3.89
CA HIS A 45 -2.95 5.61 4.25
C HIS A 45 -2.19 4.33 4.58
N SER A 46 -1.10 4.04 3.87
CA SER A 46 -0.27 2.85 4.07
C SER A 46 1.19 3.14 3.73
N ILE A 47 2.11 2.53 4.49
CA ILE A 47 3.55 2.58 4.26
C ILE A 47 4.10 1.16 4.42
N VAL A 48 4.96 0.74 3.49
CA VAL A 48 5.65 -0.56 3.56
C VAL A 48 7.11 -0.37 3.22
N TRP A 49 8.00 -0.96 4.04
CA TRP A 49 9.39 -1.18 3.68
C TRP A 49 9.52 -2.45 2.86
N HIS A 50 10.46 -2.46 1.93
CA HIS A 50 10.80 -3.70 1.25
C HIS A 50 11.61 -4.61 2.19
N PRO A 51 11.23 -5.89 2.36
CA PRO A 51 11.90 -6.76 3.34
C PRO A 51 13.36 -7.09 2.99
N ALA A 52 13.71 -7.15 1.70
CA ALA A 52 15.04 -7.55 1.23
C ALA A 52 15.87 -6.41 0.60
N ALA A 53 15.24 -5.38 0.01
CA ALA A 53 15.95 -4.27 -0.63
C ALA A 53 16.14 -3.11 0.35
N ASP A 54 17.37 -2.90 0.77
CA ASP A 54 17.72 -1.82 1.71
C ASP A 54 17.35 -0.43 1.16
N GLY A 55 16.82 0.41 2.03
CA GLY A 55 16.43 1.77 1.70
C GLY A 55 15.16 1.91 0.84
N ARG A 56 14.53 0.80 0.45
CA ARG A 56 13.30 0.82 -0.36
C ARG A 56 12.07 0.92 0.53
N ALA A 57 11.28 1.96 0.31
CA ALA A 57 9.99 2.15 0.98
C ALA A 57 8.94 2.68 0.01
N TYR A 58 7.67 2.42 0.32
CA TYR A 58 6.54 2.73 -0.55
C TYR A 58 5.41 3.33 0.28
N GLN A 59 4.66 4.24 -0.34
CA GLN A 59 3.55 4.94 0.29
C GLN A 59 2.31 4.92 -0.61
N ALA A 60 1.17 4.56 -0.04
CA ALA A 60 -0.15 4.80 -0.60
C ALA A 60 -0.84 5.90 0.21
N ALA A 61 -1.50 6.82 -0.48
CA ALA A 61 -2.07 8.01 0.13
C ALA A 61 -3.34 8.49 -0.62
N GLY A 62 -4.15 9.31 0.03
CA GLY A 62 -5.33 9.91 -0.59
C GLY A 62 -5.02 10.84 -1.77
N ASP A 63 -3.82 11.40 -1.80
CA ASP A 63 -3.31 12.24 -2.88
C ASP A 63 -2.36 11.50 -3.84
N GLY A 64 -2.27 10.16 -3.77
CA GLY A 64 -1.54 9.34 -4.72
C GLY A 64 -0.65 8.28 -4.10
N ALA A 65 0.43 7.93 -4.81
CA ALA A 65 1.44 7.00 -4.36
C ALA A 65 2.84 7.57 -4.56
N ALA A 66 3.79 7.14 -3.73
CA ALA A 66 5.19 7.52 -3.82
C ALA A 66 6.08 6.36 -3.35
N TRP A 67 7.36 6.43 -3.68
CA TRP A 67 8.38 5.48 -3.22
C TRP A 67 9.68 6.17 -2.88
N SER A 68 10.48 5.52 -2.04
CA SER A 68 11.83 5.96 -1.66
C SER A 68 12.86 4.90 -2.01
N ARG A 69 14.09 5.34 -2.31
CA ARG A 69 15.27 4.47 -2.56
C ARG A 69 16.41 4.77 -1.61
N ASP A 70 16.25 5.73 -0.74
CA ASP A 70 17.30 6.28 0.13
C ASP A 70 16.95 6.20 1.62
N GLY A 71 16.19 5.17 2.00
CA GLY A 71 15.83 4.94 3.38
C GLY A 71 14.74 5.88 3.90
N GLY A 72 13.88 6.40 3.02
CA GLY A 72 12.81 7.31 3.39
C GLY A 72 13.23 8.78 3.45
N ALA A 73 14.47 9.10 3.09
CA ALA A 73 14.97 10.48 3.14
C ALA A 73 14.31 11.38 2.10
N THR A 74 14.13 10.86 0.87
CA THR A 74 13.40 11.52 -0.21
C THR A 74 12.43 10.56 -0.89
N TRP A 75 11.39 11.10 -1.55
CA TRP A 75 10.31 10.34 -2.15
C TRP A 75 10.04 10.80 -3.58
N GLU A 76 9.84 9.84 -4.46
CA GLU A 76 9.48 10.06 -5.86
C GLU A 76 7.98 9.77 -6.04
N PRO A 77 7.18 10.71 -6.59
CA PRO A 77 5.79 10.44 -6.94
C PRO A 77 5.68 9.33 -7.98
N ALA A 78 4.70 8.43 -7.80
CA ALA A 78 4.48 7.27 -8.66
C ALA A 78 3.03 7.24 -9.18
N ASP A 79 2.50 8.38 -9.62
CA ASP A 79 1.10 8.50 -10.04
C ASP A 79 0.87 8.32 -11.54
N ALA A 80 1.89 8.57 -12.36
CA ALA A 80 1.76 8.51 -13.82
C ALA A 80 1.37 7.11 -14.30
N GLY A 81 0.34 7.04 -15.17
CA GLY A 81 -0.16 5.77 -15.73
C GLY A 81 -1.32 5.14 -14.97
N ARG A 82 -1.80 5.74 -13.87
CA ARG A 82 -3.04 5.35 -13.18
C ARG A 82 -4.13 6.39 -13.40
N ASP A 83 -5.36 5.94 -13.55
CA ASP A 83 -6.54 6.81 -13.67
C ASP A 83 -7.19 7.14 -12.31
N LEU A 84 -7.02 6.28 -11.28
CA LEU A 84 -7.47 6.54 -9.93
C LEU A 84 -6.30 6.90 -9.01
N ARG A 85 -6.49 7.94 -8.19
CA ARG A 85 -5.42 8.50 -7.35
C ARG A 85 -5.62 8.31 -5.84
N TYR A 86 -6.84 8.13 -5.37
CA TYR A 86 -7.11 7.93 -3.95
C TYR A 86 -6.67 6.51 -3.54
N CYS A 87 -5.39 6.35 -3.22
CA CYS A 87 -4.80 5.05 -2.88
C CYS A 87 -5.04 4.71 -1.41
N TRP A 88 -5.20 3.40 -1.12
CA TRP A 88 -5.49 2.94 0.24
C TRP A 88 -4.51 1.87 0.71
N ALA A 89 -4.64 0.64 0.23
CA ALA A 89 -3.77 -0.46 0.60
C ALA A 89 -2.55 -0.54 -0.32
N LEU A 90 -1.49 -1.11 0.23
CA LEU A 90 -0.19 -1.24 -0.41
C LEU A 90 0.41 -2.60 -0.05
N ALA A 91 1.01 -3.27 -1.02
CA ALA A 91 1.86 -4.45 -0.82
C ALA A 91 3.07 -4.40 -1.75
N VAL A 92 4.15 -5.06 -1.36
CA VAL A 92 5.39 -5.18 -2.16
C VAL A 92 5.71 -6.66 -2.36
N ASP A 93 6.14 -7.03 -3.55
CA ASP A 93 6.65 -8.37 -3.81
C ASP A 93 8.01 -8.52 -3.11
N PRO A 94 8.18 -9.48 -2.19
CA PRO A 94 9.41 -9.60 -1.42
C PRO A 94 10.64 -9.97 -2.25
N ALA A 95 10.44 -10.53 -3.45
CA ALA A 95 11.50 -10.93 -4.36
C ALA A 95 11.89 -9.84 -5.38
N ASP A 96 11.03 -8.82 -5.61
CA ASP A 96 11.24 -7.81 -6.64
C ASP A 96 10.85 -6.41 -6.16
N PRO A 97 11.81 -5.53 -5.82
CA PRO A 97 11.53 -4.18 -5.35
C PRO A 97 10.89 -3.26 -6.39
N GLU A 98 10.89 -3.64 -7.66
CA GLU A 98 10.18 -2.88 -8.70
C GLU A 98 8.72 -3.31 -8.82
N ARG A 99 8.33 -4.45 -8.20
CA ARG A 99 6.96 -4.96 -8.21
C ARG A 99 6.25 -4.63 -6.91
N TRP A 100 5.26 -3.80 -7.02
CA TRP A 100 4.41 -3.43 -5.90
C TRP A 100 2.98 -3.11 -6.34
N TYR A 101 2.07 -3.11 -5.39
CA TYR A 101 0.64 -3.08 -5.63
C TYR A 101 0.00 -1.96 -4.82
N VAL A 102 -0.99 -1.28 -5.41
CA VAL A 102 -1.84 -0.33 -4.68
C VAL A 102 -3.30 -0.54 -5.05
N SER A 103 -4.17 -0.46 -4.07
CA SER A 103 -5.59 -0.28 -4.32
C SER A 103 -5.92 1.21 -4.41
N ALA A 104 -6.89 1.56 -5.25
CA ALA A 104 -7.34 2.94 -5.37
C ALA A 104 -8.82 3.05 -5.69
N ALA A 105 -9.41 4.18 -5.32
CA ALA A 105 -10.76 4.59 -5.65
C ALA A 105 -10.77 5.99 -6.28
N SER A 106 -11.93 6.44 -6.76
CA SER A 106 -12.08 7.77 -7.37
C SER A 106 -12.02 8.92 -6.34
N GLY A 107 -12.07 8.59 -5.06
CA GLY A 107 -11.99 9.56 -3.97
C GLY A 107 -12.46 8.95 -2.65
N PRO A 108 -12.41 9.71 -1.53
CA PRO A 108 -12.73 9.21 -0.20
C PRO A 108 -14.18 8.69 -0.09
N GLY A 109 -15.15 9.40 -0.66
CA GLY A 109 -16.55 8.97 -0.65
C GLY A 109 -16.77 7.62 -1.34
N ALA A 110 -16.07 7.36 -2.45
CA ALA A 110 -16.12 6.07 -3.13
C ALA A 110 -15.41 4.99 -2.31
N ALA A 111 -14.21 5.26 -1.82
CA ALA A 111 -13.44 4.30 -1.02
C ALA A 111 -14.23 3.76 0.18
N HIS A 112 -15.04 4.60 0.82
CA HIS A 112 -15.84 4.25 1.99
C HIS A 112 -17.26 3.77 1.69
N SER A 113 -17.63 3.55 0.43
CA SER A 113 -19.00 3.15 0.04
C SER A 113 -19.27 1.62 0.10
N GLY A 114 -18.40 0.85 0.76
CA GLY A 114 -18.54 -0.59 0.94
C GLY A 114 -18.52 -1.35 -0.39
N GLU A 115 -19.60 -2.07 -0.69
CA GLU A 115 -19.71 -2.90 -1.92
C GLU A 115 -19.73 -2.09 -3.22
N ARG A 116 -19.94 -0.77 -3.17
CA ARG A 116 -20.04 0.11 -4.33
C ARG A 116 -18.81 0.99 -4.53
N ALA A 117 -17.72 0.68 -3.86
CA ALA A 117 -16.50 1.47 -3.91
C ALA A 117 -15.90 1.57 -5.33
N ARG A 118 -16.19 0.59 -6.20
CA ARG A 118 -15.56 0.44 -7.52
C ARG A 118 -14.05 0.56 -7.42
N GLY A 119 -13.51 -0.08 -6.37
CA GLY A 119 -12.08 -0.12 -6.10
C GLY A 119 -11.35 -0.77 -7.26
N ARG A 120 -10.15 -0.28 -7.54
CA ARG A 120 -9.24 -0.89 -8.50
C ARG A 120 -7.96 -1.30 -7.81
N LEU A 121 -7.31 -2.28 -8.38
CA LEU A 121 -6.00 -2.74 -7.98
C LEU A 121 -5.02 -2.51 -9.13
N TYR A 122 -3.85 -2.03 -8.80
CA TYR A 122 -2.79 -1.78 -9.77
C TYR A 122 -1.50 -2.47 -9.33
N ARG A 123 -0.78 -3.04 -10.29
CA ARG A 123 0.58 -3.57 -10.16
C ARG A 123 1.54 -2.66 -10.89
N ARG A 124 2.68 -2.35 -10.29
CA ARG A 124 3.78 -1.65 -10.94
C ARG A 124 4.97 -2.58 -11.13
N THR A 125 5.50 -2.59 -12.36
CA THR A 125 6.76 -3.24 -12.76
C THR A 125 7.43 -2.32 -13.79
N GLY A 126 7.92 -1.15 -13.33
CA GLY A 126 8.30 -0.05 -14.22
C GLY A 126 7.11 0.86 -14.56
N ALA A 127 6.07 0.36 -15.20
CA ALA A 127 4.80 1.06 -15.44
C ALA A 127 3.65 0.46 -14.61
N TRP A 128 2.56 1.23 -14.43
CA TRP A 128 1.34 0.73 -13.81
C TRP A 128 0.49 -0.07 -14.79
N GLN A 129 -0.02 -1.18 -14.32
CA GLN A 129 -1.02 -2.01 -14.97
C GLN A 129 -2.21 -2.15 -14.02
N GLN A 130 -3.42 -1.88 -14.50
CA GLN A 130 -4.63 -2.24 -13.77
C GLN A 130 -4.80 -3.75 -13.82
N LEU A 131 -5.03 -4.37 -12.67
CA LEU A 131 -5.30 -5.79 -12.54
C LEU A 131 -6.81 -6.07 -12.58
N PRO A 132 -7.24 -7.24 -13.08
CA PRO A 132 -8.62 -7.67 -12.94
C PRO A 132 -8.94 -7.81 -11.45
N LEU A 133 -10.12 -7.37 -11.04
CA LEU A 133 -10.59 -7.55 -9.67
C LEU A 133 -12.05 -8.00 -9.74
N PRO A 134 -12.40 -9.21 -9.25
CA PRO A 134 -13.75 -9.77 -9.39
C PRO A 134 -14.73 -9.20 -8.34
N ALA A 135 -14.60 -7.89 -8.04
CA ALA A 135 -15.40 -7.23 -7.01
C ALA A 135 -15.49 -5.73 -7.25
N ASP A 136 -16.62 -5.14 -6.90
CA ASP A 136 -16.82 -3.69 -6.89
C ASP A 136 -16.46 -3.04 -5.53
N SER A 137 -16.11 -3.86 -4.52
CA SER A 137 -15.69 -3.42 -3.20
C SER A 137 -14.23 -2.92 -3.22
N MET A 138 -13.81 -2.23 -2.17
CA MET A 138 -12.46 -1.69 -2.05
C MET A 138 -11.52 -2.73 -1.42
N PRO A 139 -10.35 -3.03 -2.02
CA PRO A 139 -9.29 -3.73 -1.30
C PRO A 139 -8.73 -2.82 -0.20
N TYR A 140 -9.04 -3.12 1.07
CA TYR A 140 -8.55 -2.35 2.22
C TYR A 140 -7.25 -2.89 2.79
N ALA A 141 -6.92 -4.14 2.52
CA ALA A 141 -5.68 -4.76 2.94
C ALA A 141 -5.10 -5.57 1.79
N LEU A 142 -3.79 -5.50 1.61
CA LEU A 142 -3.04 -6.26 0.62
C LEU A 142 -1.84 -6.93 1.29
N VAL A 143 -1.57 -8.18 0.92
CA VAL A 143 -0.36 -8.90 1.31
C VAL A 143 0.18 -9.59 0.08
N ALA A 144 1.45 -9.36 -0.25
CA ALA A 144 2.17 -10.08 -1.28
C ALA A 144 3.20 -11.03 -0.65
N THR A 145 3.30 -12.22 -1.18
CA THR A 145 4.32 -13.21 -0.87
C THR A 145 5.12 -13.54 -2.14
N ASP A 146 5.93 -14.59 -2.13
CA ASP A 146 6.67 -14.99 -3.33
C ASP A 146 5.72 -15.66 -4.36
N GLY A 147 5.11 -14.82 -5.16
CA GLY A 147 4.18 -15.23 -6.23
C GLY A 147 2.71 -14.98 -5.93
N ASP A 148 2.30 -15.01 -4.67
CA ASP A 148 0.89 -14.83 -4.30
C ASP A 148 0.57 -13.38 -3.93
N LEU A 149 -0.68 -13.03 -4.12
CA LEU A 149 -1.25 -11.75 -3.67
C LEU A 149 -2.61 -12.00 -3.02
N LEU A 150 -2.76 -11.54 -1.79
CA LEU A 150 -4.04 -11.58 -1.07
C LEU A 150 -4.64 -10.18 -1.00
N ALA A 151 -5.94 -10.09 -1.22
CA ALA A 151 -6.71 -8.87 -1.08
C ALA A 151 -7.86 -9.07 -0.07
N GLY A 152 -7.78 -8.34 1.04
CA GLY A 152 -8.86 -8.23 2.03
C GLY A 152 -9.79 -7.08 1.64
N MET A 153 -11.05 -7.42 1.41
CA MET A 153 -12.03 -6.53 0.79
C MET A 153 -12.91 -5.82 1.83
N SER A 154 -13.40 -4.65 1.47
CA SER A 154 -14.33 -3.87 2.32
C SER A 154 -15.68 -4.56 2.55
N ASP A 155 -16.05 -5.54 1.71
CA ASP A 155 -17.24 -6.37 1.85
C ASP A 155 -17.02 -7.67 2.65
N GLY A 156 -15.82 -7.86 3.21
CA GLY A 156 -15.46 -8.98 4.07
C GLY A 156 -14.98 -10.23 3.36
N ARG A 157 -14.80 -10.20 2.04
CA ARG A 157 -14.17 -11.28 1.28
C ARG A 157 -12.64 -11.22 1.42
N ILE A 158 -12.01 -12.38 1.27
CA ILE A 158 -10.58 -12.47 1.01
C ILE A 158 -10.41 -13.13 -0.36
N LEU A 159 -9.69 -12.46 -1.23
CA LEU A 159 -9.34 -12.95 -2.57
C LEU A 159 -7.87 -13.35 -2.57
N LEU A 160 -7.56 -14.49 -3.20
CA LEU A 160 -6.22 -15.02 -3.41
C LEU A 160 -5.92 -15.03 -4.91
N SER A 161 -4.74 -14.57 -5.26
CA SER A 161 -4.14 -14.73 -6.58
C SER A 161 -2.82 -15.47 -6.42
N GLU A 162 -2.62 -16.55 -7.15
CA GLU A 162 -1.37 -17.33 -7.19
C GLU A 162 -0.50 -16.94 -8.41
N ASP A 163 -0.90 -15.89 -9.14
CA ASP A 163 -0.25 -15.41 -10.38
C ASP A 163 0.01 -13.89 -10.35
N ARG A 164 0.29 -13.36 -9.16
CA ARG A 164 0.62 -11.94 -8.96
C ARG A 164 -0.50 -10.96 -9.34
N GLY A 165 -1.74 -11.40 -9.27
CA GLY A 165 -2.94 -10.57 -9.49
C GLY A 165 -3.54 -10.68 -10.90
N ASP A 166 -3.07 -11.60 -11.74
CA ASP A 166 -3.61 -11.79 -13.09
C ASP A 166 -4.94 -12.58 -13.07
N SER A 167 -5.14 -13.46 -12.07
CA SER A 167 -6.42 -14.11 -11.77
C SER A 167 -6.68 -14.18 -10.26
N TRP A 168 -7.92 -14.45 -9.85
CA TRP A 168 -8.34 -14.40 -8.45
C TRP A 168 -9.35 -15.48 -8.11
N ASP A 169 -9.12 -16.11 -6.96
CA ASP A 169 -10.06 -17.01 -6.31
C ASP A 169 -10.59 -16.38 -5.02
N ASP A 170 -11.90 -16.51 -4.78
CA ASP A 170 -12.53 -16.19 -3.50
C ASP A 170 -12.33 -17.39 -2.57
N ILE A 171 -11.54 -17.23 -1.51
CA ILE A 171 -11.20 -18.33 -0.60
C ILE A 171 -12.35 -18.72 0.37
N GLY A 172 -13.54 -18.17 0.17
CA GLY A 172 -14.72 -18.53 0.93
C GLY A 172 -14.84 -17.91 2.34
N VAL A 173 -13.87 -17.09 2.74
CA VAL A 173 -13.96 -16.36 4.02
C VAL A 173 -14.98 -15.25 3.91
N ARG A 174 -15.80 -15.13 4.95
CA ARG A 174 -16.77 -14.05 5.13
C ARG A 174 -16.63 -13.48 6.53
N ALA A 175 -16.22 -12.24 6.60
CA ALA A 175 -16.04 -11.50 7.85
C ALA A 175 -16.73 -10.14 7.75
N GLY A 176 -16.54 -9.27 8.71
CA GLY A 176 -16.72 -7.83 8.50
C GLY A 176 -15.67 -7.29 7.52
N SER A 177 -15.68 -5.98 7.27
CA SER A 177 -14.67 -5.34 6.43
C SER A 177 -13.25 -5.74 6.86
N ILE A 178 -12.43 -6.21 5.92
CA ILE A 178 -11.04 -6.63 6.18
C ILE A 178 -10.14 -5.40 6.08
N THR A 179 -9.76 -4.85 7.20
CA THR A 179 -8.99 -3.60 7.26
C THR A 179 -7.48 -3.79 7.39
N ALA A 180 -7.02 -4.99 7.78
CA ALA A 180 -5.61 -5.34 7.89
C ALA A 180 -5.41 -6.84 7.70
N MET A 181 -4.27 -7.22 7.13
CA MET A 181 -3.78 -8.60 7.01
C MET A 181 -2.27 -8.60 7.20
N ALA A 182 -1.72 -9.74 7.65
CA ALA A 182 -0.29 -10.00 7.74
C ALA A 182 0.01 -11.43 7.30
N ALA A 183 1.15 -11.65 6.65
CA ALA A 183 1.75 -12.96 6.46
C ALA A 183 2.83 -13.18 7.52
N SER A 184 3.00 -14.41 7.97
CA SER A 184 4.04 -14.84 8.93
C SER A 184 5.13 -15.64 8.24
#